data_6c87e5ae918e4af03f239492f40eaf64
#
_entry.id   6c87e5ae918e4af03f239492f40eaf64
#
_cell.length_a   1.000
_cell.length_b   1.000
_cell.length_c   1.000
_cell.angle_alpha   90.00
_cell.angle_beta   90.00
_cell.angle_gamma   90.00
#
_symmetry.space_group_name_H-M   'P 1'
#
loop_
_entity.id
_entity.type
_entity.pdbx_description
1 polymer ?
#
loop_
_entity_poly.entity_id
_entity_poly.type
_entity_poly.pdbx_seq_one_letter_code
_entity_poly.pdbx_strand_id
1 'polypeptide(L)'
;VAVRRTSLFATVAGVAAAGLLFGTGAAGAQPHHRLLDTTCTFEQFRAAAQQHAPDLAADPERMAKFEKVLDMSVEERHAKAAEMRERMGEIPPEKRERIRAWKESPEGQAEITAMRTVLDTCAQF
;
A
#
# COMPACT_ATOMS: atom_id res chain seq x y z
N VAL A 1 27.18 -43.20 25.13
CA VAL A 1 27.25 -42.66 25.08
C VAL A 1 26.92 -41.82 24.14
N ALA A 2 26.67 -41.24 23.91
CA ALA A 2 26.54 -40.50 23.21
C ALA A 2 25.83 -40.15 22.30
N VAL A 3 25.53 -39.89 21.90
CA VAL A 3 25.04 -39.67 21.07
C VAL A 3 24.26 -38.92 20.67
N ARG A 4 23.91 -38.46 20.44
CA ARG A 4 23.34 -37.91 20.04
C ARG A 4 22.89 -37.14 19.51
N ARG A 5 22.53 -36.74 18.97
CA ARG A 5 22.12 -36.10 18.69
C ARG A 5 21.81 -35.42 17.85
N THR A 6 21.45 -34.80 17.51
CA THR A 6 21.70 -34.13 16.69
C THR A 6 20.84 -33.93 15.68
N SER A 7 20.05 -34.16 15.38
CA SER A 7 19.33 -34.10 14.42
C SER A 7 18.40 -33.08 14.29
N LEU A 8 18.31 -32.23 14.86
CA LEU A 8 17.35 -31.42 14.92
C LEU A 8 17.36 -30.25 14.11
N PHE A 9 18.22 -30.09 13.28
CA PHE A 9 18.44 -28.86 12.74
C PHE A 9 17.86 -28.60 11.43
N ALA A 10 17.43 -29.52 10.78
CA ALA A 10 17.09 -29.35 9.41
C ALA A 10 15.83 -28.60 9.16
N THR A 11 15.01 -28.52 10.12
CA THR A 11 13.70 -28.01 9.87
C THR A 11 13.61 -26.52 9.73
N VAL A 12 14.57 -25.86 10.23
CA VAL A 12 14.45 -24.43 10.29
C VAL A 12 14.61 -23.77 8.95
N ALA A 13 15.40 -24.35 8.12
CA ALA A 13 15.69 -23.75 6.85
C ALA A 13 14.49 -23.64 5.93
N GLY A 14 13.64 -24.60 6.00
CA GLY A 14 12.48 -24.58 5.13
C GLY A 14 11.51 -23.47 5.43
N VAL A 15 11.38 -23.18 6.67
CA VAL A 15 10.45 -22.13 7.08
C VAL A 15 10.95 -20.77 6.64
N ALA A 16 12.22 -20.57 6.73
CA ALA A 16 12.80 -19.32 6.33
C ALA A 16 12.60 -19.06 4.83
N ALA A 17 12.74 -20.10 4.05
CA ALA A 17 12.56 -19.95 2.62
C ALA A 17 11.13 -19.57 2.27
N ALA A 18 10.19 -20.19 2.93
CA ALA A 18 8.79 -19.87 2.68
C ALA A 18 8.48 -18.43 3.07
N GLY A 19 9.02 -17.99 4.17
CA GLY A 19 8.82 -16.62 4.60
C GLY A 19 9.38 -15.61 3.61
N LEU A 20 10.50 -15.90 3.03
CA LEU A 20 11.09 -15.03 2.03
C LEU A 20 10.24 -14.93 0.78
N LEU A 21 9.68 -16.02 0.34
CA LEU A 21 8.82 -16.00 -0.84
C LEU A 21 7.57 -15.16 -0.62
N PHE A 22 6.96 -15.31 0.52
CA PHE A 22 5.81 -14.48 0.83
C PHE A 22 6.18 -13.04 0.99
N GLY A 23 7.27 -12.76 1.63
CA GLY A 23 7.77 -11.41 1.79
C GLY A 23 8.01 -10.75 0.44
N THR A 24 8.55 -11.47 -0.50
CA THR A 24 8.81 -10.96 -1.83
C THR A 24 7.51 -10.63 -2.55
N GLY A 25 6.52 -11.49 -2.46
CA GLY A 25 5.23 -11.23 -3.07
C GLY A 25 4.55 -10.04 -2.46
N ALA A 26 4.59 -9.92 -1.15
CA ALA A 26 3.98 -8.80 -0.47
C ALA A 26 4.70 -7.48 -0.77
N ALA A 27 6.00 -7.54 -0.92
CA ALA A 27 6.79 -6.35 -1.20
C ALA A 27 6.45 -5.72 -2.55
N GLY A 28 5.93 -6.50 -3.49
CA GLY A 28 5.52 -5.98 -4.77
C GLY A 28 4.23 -5.18 -4.74
N ALA A 29 3.49 -5.22 -3.66
CA ALA A 29 2.22 -4.51 -3.57
C ALA A 29 2.45 -3.01 -3.50
N GLN A 30 1.81 -2.28 -4.41
CA GLN A 30 1.86 -0.82 -4.45
C GLN A 30 0.71 -0.25 -3.61
N PRO A 31 0.88 0.93 -2.99
CA PRO A 31 -0.20 1.53 -2.21
C PRO A 31 -1.48 1.75 -3.00
N HIS A 32 -1.37 2.11 -4.28
CA HIS A 32 -2.55 2.32 -5.11
C HIS A 32 -3.31 1.02 -5.41
N HIS A 33 -2.62 -0.12 -5.47
CA HIS A 33 -3.28 -1.41 -5.61
C HIS A 33 -4.09 -1.75 -4.37
N ARG A 34 -3.56 -1.44 -3.21
CA ARG A 34 -4.27 -1.66 -1.95
C ARG A 34 -5.54 -0.82 -1.88
N LEU A 35 -5.46 0.43 -2.33
CA LEU A 35 -6.63 1.30 -2.38
C LEU A 35 -7.71 0.75 -3.30
N LEU A 36 -7.33 0.18 -4.43
CA LEU A 36 -8.29 -0.39 -5.37
C LEU A 36 -9.02 -1.61 -4.81
N ASP A 37 -8.34 -2.39 -3.98
CA ASP A 37 -8.87 -3.66 -3.49
C ASP A 37 -9.36 -3.64 -2.05
N THR A 38 -9.12 -2.56 -1.32
CA THR A 38 -9.48 -2.50 0.09
C THR A 38 -10.98 -2.59 0.31
N THR A 39 -11.37 -3.28 1.36
CA THR A 39 -12.76 -3.34 1.82
C THR A 39 -13.04 -2.41 2.98
N CYS A 40 -12.06 -1.61 3.39
CA CYS A 40 -12.25 -0.63 4.45
C CYS A 40 -13.30 0.42 4.07
N THR A 41 -14.08 0.82 5.05
CA THR A 41 -14.98 1.95 4.89
C THR A 41 -14.19 3.25 4.98
N PHE A 42 -14.79 4.35 4.52
CA PHE A 42 -14.16 5.65 4.68
C PHE A 42 -13.90 6.00 6.14
N GLU A 43 -14.79 5.63 7.03
CA GLU A 43 -14.61 5.90 8.46
C GLU A 43 -13.41 5.16 9.04
N GLN A 44 -13.23 3.90 8.65
CA GLN A 44 -12.06 3.12 9.03
C GLN A 44 -10.78 3.73 8.46
N PHE A 45 -10.81 4.11 7.21
CA PHE A 45 -9.69 4.78 6.56
C PHE A 45 -9.33 6.08 7.27
N ARG A 46 -10.32 6.90 7.58
CA ARG A 46 -10.11 8.16 8.27
C ARG A 46 -9.50 7.97 9.65
N ALA A 47 -10.01 7.01 10.42
CA ALA A 47 -9.46 6.71 11.74
C ALA A 47 -8.00 6.27 11.67
N ALA A 48 -7.68 5.39 10.72
CA ALA A 48 -6.30 4.97 10.50
C ALA A 48 -5.42 6.14 10.05
N ALA A 49 -5.93 7.01 9.19
CA ALA A 49 -5.20 8.18 8.74
C ALA A 49 -4.90 9.16 9.88
N GLN A 50 -5.85 9.35 10.78
CA GLN A 50 -5.62 10.20 11.96
C GLN A 50 -4.47 9.71 12.82
N GLN A 51 -4.27 8.40 12.87
CA GLN A 51 -3.20 7.81 13.65
C GLN A 51 -1.87 7.75 12.91
N HIS A 52 -1.90 7.37 11.65
CA HIS A 52 -0.68 7.05 10.89
C HIS A 52 -0.29 8.08 9.83
N ALA A 53 -1.20 8.95 9.45
CA ALA A 53 -0.97 9.97 8.43
C ALA A 53 -1.72 11.25 8.79
N PRO A 54 -1.38 11.89 9.92
CA PRO A 54 -2.16 13.03 10.41
C PRO A 54 -2.21 14.20 9.44
N ASP A 55 -1.18 14.41 8.65
CA ASP A 55 -1.17 15.49 7.65
C ASP A 55 -2.21 15.24 6.56
N LEU A 56 -2.36 14.00 6.15
CA LEU A 56 -3.40 13.61 5.21
C LEU A 56 -4.78 13.80 5.84
N ALA A 57 -4.95 13.32 7.06
CA ALA A 57 -6.23 13.42 7.77
C ALA A 57 -6.68 14.87 7.97
N ALA A 58 -5.74 15.79 8.06
CA ALA A 58 -6.01 17.21 8.24
C ALA A 58 -6.34 17.93 6.92
N ASP A 59 -6.21 17.26 5.79
CA ASP A 59 -6.47 17.87 4.48
C ASP A 59 -7.85 17.45 3.96
N PRO A 60 -8.86 18.34 4.08
CA PRO A 60 -10.23 17.98 3.71
C PRO A 60 -10.42 17.70 2.22
N GLU A 61 -9.65 18.34 1.35
CA GLU A 61 -9.76 18.08 -0.09
C GLU A 61 -9.28 16.68 -0.45
N ARG A 62 -8.15 16.29 0.09
CA ARG A 62 -7.60 14.95 -0.14
C ARG A 62 -8.50 13.89 0.47
N MET A 63 -8.99 14.13 1.68
CA MET A 63 -9.91 13.19 2.35
C MET A 63 -11.21 13.02 1.56
N ALA A 64 -11.74 14.09 0.99
CA ALA A 64 -12.94 14.01 0.14
C ALA A 64 -12.71 13.14 -1.10
N LYS A 65 -11.52 13.19 -1.69
CA LYS A 65 -11.17 12.32 -2.82
C LYS A 65 -11.14 10.85 -2.43
N PHE A 66 -10.57 10.55 -1.26
CA PHE A 66 -10.57 9.17 -0.76
C PHE A 66 -11.97 8.68 -0.43
N GLU A 67 -12.81 9.54 0.11
CA GLU A 67 -14.21 9.19 0.37
C GLU A 67 -14.90 8.75 -0.92
N LYS A 68 -14.75 9.50 -2.00
CA LYS A 68 -15.33 9.13 -3.28
C LYS A 68 -14.83 7.79 -3.79
N VAL A 69 -13.53 7.55 -3.66
CA VAL A 69 -12.94 6.29 -4.11
C VAL A 69 -13.44 5.12 -3.28
N LEU A 70 -13.51 5.29 -1.97
CA LEU A 70 -13.94 4.22 -1.06
C LEU A 70 -15.45 3.94 -1.17
N ASP A 71 -16.24 4.91 -1.60
CA ASP A 71 -17.66 4.71 -1.85
C ASP A 71 -17.93 3.93 -3.14
N MET A 72 -16.95 3.85 -4.03
CA MET A 72 -17.06 3.03 -5.23
C MET A 72 -16.89 1.55 -4.91
N SER A 73 -17.51 0.70 -5.70
CA SER A 73 -17.23 -0.73 -5.63
C SER A 73 -15.79 -1.00 -6.09
N VAL A 74 -15.25 -2.15 -5.71
CA VAL A 74 -13.92 -2.56 -6.14
C VAL A 74 -13.84 -2.59 -7.68
N GLU A 75 -14.88 -3.05 -8.33
CA GLU A 75 -14.95 -3.10 -9.79
C GLU A 75 -14.90 -1.71 -10.42
N GLU A 76 -15.64 -0.76 -9.86
CA GLU A 76 -15.62 0.63 -10.32
C GLU A 76 -14.26 1.27 -10.13
N ARG A 77 -13.61 0.99 -9.02
CA ARG A 77 -12.25 1.50 -8.77
C ARG A 77 -11.26 1.01 -9.82
N HIS A 78 -11.33 -0.27 -10.16
CA HIS A 78 -10.47 -0.83 -11.19
C HIS A 78 -10.74 -0.24 -12.57
N ALA A 79 -12.01 -0.01 -12.90
CA ALA A 79 -12.38 0.63 -14.15
C ALA A 79 -11.83 2.07 -14.23
N LYS A 80 -11.96 2.81 -13.14
CA LYS A 80 -11.42 4.18 -13.06
C LYS A 80 -9.90 4.19 -13.18
N ALA A 81 -9.24 3.25 -12.54
CA ALA A 81 -7.79 3.14 -12.62
C ALA A 81 -7.32 2.84 -14.04
N ALA A 82 -8.07 2.02 -14.78
CA ALA A 82 -7.76 1.73 -16.18
C ALA A 82 -7.88 2.98 -17.03
N GLU A 83 -8.95 3.78 -16.85
CA GLU A 83 -9.10 5.05 -17.55
C GLU A 83 -7.94 6.00 -17.25
N MET A 84 -7.54 6.08 -15.99
CA MET A 84 -6.43 6.94 -15.60
C MET A 84 -5.11 6.51 -16.23
N ARG A 85 -4.89 5.21 -16.35
CA ARG A 85 -3.68 4.70 -17.01
C ARG A 85 -3.62 5.09 -18.48
N GLU A 86 -4.75 5.08 -19.17
CA GLU A 86 -4.82 5.53 -20.54
C GLU A 86 -4.49 7.03 -20.65
N ARG A 87 -5.02 7.81 -19.72
CA ARG A 87 -4.75 9.25 -19.68
C ARG A 87 -3.30 9.57 -19.32
N MET A 88 -2.64 8.70 -18.58
CA MET A 88 -1.24 8.93 -18.22
C MET A 88 -0.33 9.00 -19.42
N GLY A 89 -0.68 8.35 -20.53
CA GLY A 89 0.06 8.48 -21.76
C GLY A 89 0.00 9.88 -22.37
N GLU A 90 -0.99 10.67 -21.98
CA GLU A 90 -1.20 12.03 -22.47
C GLU A 90 -0.50 13.09 -21.60
N ILE A 91 0.04 12.68 -20.46
CA ILE A 91 0.72 13.60 -19.54
C ILE A 91 2.05 14.06 -20.17
N PRO A 92 2.33 15.39 -20.20
CA PRO A 92 3.59 15.89 -20.74
C PRO A 92 4.80 15.28 -20.01
N PRO A 93 5.91 15.07 -20.73
CA PRO A 93 7.12 14.49 -20.12
C PRO A 93 7.64 15.26 -18.90
N GLU A 94 7.53 16.58 -18.92
CA GLU A 94 7.96 17.43 -17.81
C GLU A 94 7.18 17.15 -16.53
N LYS A 95 5.88 16.95 -16.67
CA LYS A 95 5.03 16.63 -15.53
C LYS A 95 5.31 15.23 -15.00
N ARG A 96 5.57 14.28 -15.89
CA ARG A 96 5.96 12.93 -15.48
C ARG A 96 7.27 12.92 -14.70
N GLU A 97 8.23 13.73 -15.12
CA GLU A 97 9.50 13.88 -14.40
C GLU A 97 9.29 14.43 -13.00
N ARG A 98 8.42 15.42 -12.85
CA ARG A 98 8.11 15.98 -11.52
C ARG A 98 7.48 14.95 -10.60
N ILE A 99 6.58 14.16 -11.13
CA ILE A 99 5.93 13.09 -10.35
C ILE A 99 6.97 12.05 -9.92
N ARG A 100 7.87 11.67 -10.84
CA ARG A 100 8.93 10.73 -10.53
C ARG A 100 9.86 11.28 -9.45
N ALA A 101 10.28 12.52 -9.61
CA ALA A 101 11.16 13.17 -8.63
C ALA A 101 10.52 13.24 -7.25
N TRP A 102 9.23 13.54 -7.19
CA TRP A 102 8.51 13.53 -5.93
C TRP A 102 8.46 12.15 -5.30
N LYS A 103 8.18 11.12 -6.10
CA LYS A 103 8.15 9.75 -5.60
C LYS A 103 9.49 9.29 -5.04
N GLU A 104 10.58 9.78 -5.60
CA GLU A 104 11.92 9.43 -5.16
C GLU A 104 12.42 10.31 -4.01
N SER A 105 11.74 11.42 -3.75
CA SER A 105 12.12 12.31 -2.66
C SER A 105 11.85 11.71 -1.29
N PRO A 106 12.56 12.12 -0.24
CA PRO A 106 12.27 11.66 1.12
C PRO A 106 10.83 11.95 1.55
N GLU A 107 10.29 13.10 1.16
CA GLU A 107 8.92 13.49 1.47
C GLU A 107 7.91 12.58 0.78
N GLY A 108 8.13 12.30 -0.50
CA GLY A 108 7.27 11.40 -1.25
C GLY A 108 7.29 9.99 -0.69
N GLN A 109 8.47 9.51 -0.33
CA GLN A 109 8.62 8.18 0.27
C GLN A 109 7.94 8.08 1.62
N ALA A 110 8.05 9.12 2.44
CA ALA A 110 7.37 9.16 3.74
C ALA A 110 5.86 9.12 3.57
N GLU A 111 5.33 9.86 2.61
CA GLU A 111 3.89 9.88 2.35
C GLU A 111 3.39 8.54 1.80
N ILE A 112 4.13 7.93 0.91
CA ILE A 112 3.80 6.60 0.38
C ILE A 112 3.79 5.57 1.50
N THR A 113 4.77 5.61 2.39
CA THR A 113 4.86 4.70 3.53
C THR A 113 3.68 4.91 4.49
N ALA A 114 3.34 6.15 4.79
CA ALA A 114 2.21 6.47 5.66
C ALA A 114 0.90 5.96 5.07
N MET A 115 0.69 6.17 3.78
CA MET A 115 -0.49 5.68 3.08
C MET A 115 -0.57 4.15 3.11
N ARG A 116 0.55 3.49 2.92
CA ARG A 116 0.61 2.03 2.99
C ARG A 116 0.19 1.55 4.37
N THR A 117 0.67 2.19 5.42
CA THR A 117 0.30 1.86 6.79
C THR A 117 -1.18 2.05 7.04
N VAL A 118 -1.75 3.15 6.56
CA VAL A 118 -3.19 3.41 6.66
C VAL A 118 -4.00 2.26 6.02
N LEU A 119 -3.64 1.89 4.81
CA LEU A 119 -4.37 0.85 4.08
C LEU A 119 -4.16 -0.55 4.67
N ASP A 120 -3.00 -0.79 5.28
CA ASP A 120 -2.73 -2.08 5.92
C ASP A 120 -3.45 -2.24 7.25
N THR A 121 -3.77 -1.15 7.92
CA THR A 121 -4.31 -1.18 9.28
C THR A 121 -5.76 -0.73 9.38
N CYS A 122 -6.34 -0.14 8.33
CA CYS A 122 -7.67 0.46 8.42
C CYS A 122 -8.76 -0.53 8.88
N ALA A 123 -8.63 -1.80 8.55
CA ALA A 123 -9.62 -2.79 8.98
C ALA A 123 -9.63 -3.03 10.50
N GLN A 124 -8.63 -2.55 11.21
CA GLN A 124 -8.54 -2.70 12.66
C GLN A 124 -9.25 -1.58 13.43
N PHE A 125 -9.75 -0.59 12.73
CA PHE A 125 -10.42 0.58 13.34
C PHE A 125 -11.95 0.52 13.29
#